data_dd4f722eaff9bb2961d63929cf5c0bf4
#
_entry.id   dd4f722eaff9bb2961d63929cf5c0bf4
#
_cell.length_a   1.000
_cell.length_b   1.000
_cell.length_c   1.000
_cell.angle_alpha   90.00
_cell.angle_beta   90.00
_cell.angle_gamma   90.00
#
_symmetry.space_group_name_H-M   'P 1'
#
loop_
_entity.id
_entity.type
_entity.pdbx_description
1 polymer ?
#
loop_
_entity_poly.entity_id
_entity_poly.type
_entity_poly.pdbx_seq_one_letter_code
_entity_poly.pdbx_strand_id
1 'polypeptide(L)'
;MSLAAVSVFEFTNLELGRKAYDITYISEAGGTLRTSLGMSVETEPFGDPVFDTLVVVGAPDLILPKPGESAFIRAALGASRRVASICTGAFFLAEAGILDGRRATTHWCLAREMKARYPKIRVEEDRIFIIDGSVWTSAGMTAGIDLALAMVEKDHGIEVARAIARMLVVYHRRAGGQSQFSALLELEPKSDRIQKALDFARSNLKSQLSVEELAEAAHLSPRQFSRAFRAETGQSPAKAVENLRLEAARLMMEQSRHSIDVVADETGFADRERMRRAFLRAFGQPPQAIRRNAQLERQM
;
A
#
# COMPACT_ATOMS: atom_id res chain seq x y z
N MET A 1 -12.87 8.98 -5.88
CA MET A 1 -12.29 7.68 -5.42
C MET A 1 -11.68 7.75 -4.01
N SER A 2 -11.16 8.88 -3.59
CA SER A 2 -10.57 9.04 -2.24
C SER A 2 -11.60 9.21 -1.12
N LEU A 3 -12.87 9.34 -1.44
CA LEU A 3 -13.97 9.42 -0.47
C LEU A 3 -14.08 8.18 0.44
N ALA A 4 -13.61 7.01 -0.02
CA ALA A 4 -13.58 5.81 0.81
C ALA A 4 -12.69 5.95 2.06
N ALA A 5 -11.60 6.73 1.97
CA ALA A 5 -10.75 7.00 3.14
C ALA A 5 -11.45 7.93 4.16
N VAL A 6 -12.35 8.79 3.70
CA VAL A 6 -13.12 9.71 4.57
C VAL A 6 -14.07 8.94 5.48
N SER A 7 -14.64 7.82 4.98
CA SER A 7 -15.51 6.96 5.80
C SER A 7 -14.82 6.48 7.08
N VAL A 8 -13.51 6.31 7.07
CA VAL A 8 -12.75 5.91 8.28
C VAL A 8 -12.93 6.93 9.40
N PHE A 9 -12.83 8.21 9.08
CA PHE A 9 -12.97 9.30 10.07
C PHE A 9 -14.43 9.47 10.52
N GLU A 10 -15.37 9.30 9.60
CA GLU A 10 -16.81 9.33 9.91
C GLU A 10 -17.20 8.20 10.86
N PHE A 11 -16.79 6.96 10.56
CA PHE A 11 -17.01 5.82 11.44
C PHE A 11 -16.29 5.95 12.78
N THR A 12 -15.15 6.66 12.81
CA THR A 12 -14.48 6.97 14.08
C THR A 12 -15.33 7.89 14.95
N ASN A 13 -15.97 8.89 14.38
CA ASN A 13 -16.89 9.77 15.10
C ASN A 13 -18.07 8.96 15.68
N LEU A 14 -18.61 8.03 14.91
CA LEU A 14 -19.72 7.15 15.36
C LEU A 14 -19.28 6.22 16.50
N GLU A 15 -18.13 5.56 16.37
CA GLU A 15 -17.58 4.64 17.38
C GLU A 15 -17.30 5.35 18.71
N LEU A 16 -16.74 6.57 18.63
CA LEU A 16 -16.42 7.36 19.81
C LEU A 16 -17.62 8.11 20.41
N GLY A 17 -18.78 8.12 19.75
CA GLY A 17 -19.96 8.86 20.16
C GLY A 17 -19.76 10.37 20.27
N ARG A 18 -18.75 10.92 19.57
CA ARG A 18 -18.42 12.35 19.55
C ARG A 18 -17.76 12.75 18.24
N LYS A 19 -17.80 14.03 17.89
CA LYS A 19 -17.10 14.58 16.72
C LYS A 19 -15.60 14.68 17.02
N ALA A 20 -14.88 13.58 16.84
CA ALA A 20 -13.42 13.49 16.99
C ALA A 20 -12.70 14.06 15.75
N TYR A 21 -13.31 13.90 14.57
CA TYR A 21 -12.85 14.48 13.31
C TYR A 21 -13.92 15.40 12.73
N ASP A 22 -13.53 16.62 12.41
CA ASP A 22 -14.32 17.57 11.61
C ASP A 22 -13.76 17.59 10.19
N ILE A 23 -14.58 17.23 9.21
CA ILE A 23 -14.12 17.00 7.83
C ILE A 23 -14.63 18.13 6.97
N THR A 24 -13.71 18.88 6.38
CA THR A 24 -14.00 19.96 5.42
C THR A 24 -13.40 19.60 4.07
N TYR A 25 -14.18 19.74 3.02
CA TYR A 25 -13.71 19.66 1.65
C TYR A 25 -13.35 21.03 1.15
N ILE A 26 -12.16 21.20 0.61
CA ILE A 26 -11.65 22.48 0.14
C ILE A 26 -11.15 22.40 -1.30
N SER A 27 -11.26 23.48 -2.02
CA SER A 27 -10.66 23.68 -3.35
C SER A 27 -10.20 25.13 -3.51
N GLU A 28 -9.41 25.43 -4.56
CA GLU A 28 -8.84 26.77 -4.75
C GLU A 28 -9.91 27.88 -4.71
N ALA A 29 -11.01 27.70 -5.43
CA ALA A 29 -12.08 28.70 -5.52
C ALA A 29 -13.32 28.39 -4.66
N GLY A 30 -13.37 27.20 -4.05
CA GLY A 30 -14.60 26.69 -3.42
C GLY A 30 -15.70 26.33 -4.41
N GLY A 31 -16.92 26.14 -3.88
CA GLY A 31 -18.10 25.80 -4.66
C GLY A 31 -18.21 24.32 -5.04
N THR A 32 -19.10 24.03 -5.96
CA THR A 32 -19.41 22.66 -6.38
C THR A 32 -18.36 22.11 -7.34
N LEU A 33 -17.69 21.04 -6.96
CA LEU A 33 -16.78 20.29 -7.83
C LEU A 33 -17.39 18.95 -8.26
N ARG A 34 -17.28 18.65 -9.56
CA ARG A 34 -17.68 17.34 -10.08
C ARG A 34 -16.54 16.33 -9.96
N THR A 35 -16.80 15.23 -9.28
CA THR A 35 -15.82 14.15 -9.15
C THR A 35 -15.72 13.32 -10.43
N SER A 36 -14.66 12.50 -10.57
CA SER A 36 -14.49 11.54 -11.68
C SER A 36 -15.61 10.49 -11.75
N LEU A 37 -16.38 10.31 -10.68
CA LEU A 37 -17.55 9.41 -10.64
C LEU A 37 -18.86 10.14 -11.04
N GLY A 38 -18.79 11.41 -11.41
CA GLY A 38 -19.95 12.22 -11.77
C GLY A 38 -20.74 12.77 -10.58
N MET A 39 -20.33 12.50 -9.36
CA MET A 39 -20.94 13.08 -8.15
C MET A 39 -20.46 14.51 -7.94
N SER A 40 -21.33 15.37 -7.43
CA SER A 40 -20.97 16.73 -7.00
C SER A 40 -20.56 16.73 -5.54
N VAL A 41 -19.51 17.47 -5.22
CA VAL A 41 -19.03 17.71 -3.85
C VAL A 41 -18.94 19.22 -3.65
N GLU A 42 -19.58 19.70 -2.62
CA GLU A 42 -19.45 21.11 -2.19
C GLU A 42 -18.11 21.28 -1.46
N THR A 43 -17.39 22.35 -1.82
CA THR A 43 -16.09 22.68 -1.25
C THR A 43 -16.06 24.11 -0.78
N GLU A 44 -15.29 24.36 0.28
CA GLU A 44 -14.94 25.71 0.72
C GLU A 44 -13.73 26.22 -0.05
N PRO A 45 -13.59 27.52 -0.27
CA PRO A 45 -12.38 28.08 -0.89
C PRO A 45 -11.18 27.92 0.03
N PHE A 46 -9.97 27.90 -0.55
CA PHE A 46 -8.75 27.97 0.25
C PHE A 46 -8.79 29.24 1.13
N GLY A 47 -8.65 29.02 2.43
CA GLY A 47 -8.48 30.06 3.44
C GLY A 47 -7.11 29.94 4.11
N ASP A 48 -7.05 30.23 5.40
CA ASP A 48 -5.86 29.95 6.19
C ASP A 48 -5.61 28.42 6.24
N PRO A 49 -4.39 27.95 5.95
CA PRO A 49 -4.08 26.54 5.86
C PRO A 49 -3.94 25.87 7.25
N VAL A 50 -4.83 26.22 8.18
CA VAL A 50 -4.79 25.76 9.58
C VAL A 50 -5.70 24.54 9.76
N PHE A 51 -5.18 23.38 9.38
CA PHE A 51 -5.83 22.11 9.62
C PHE A 51 -4.95 21.24 10.51
N ASP A 52 -5.54 20.40 11.36
CA ASP A 52 -4.78 19.36 12.04
C ASP A 52 -4.13 18.40 11.01
N THR A 53 -4.92 17.99 10.03
CA THR A 53 -4.49 17.08 8.97
C THR A 53 -5.02 17.58 7.62
N LEU A 54 -4.12 17.87 6.67
CA LEU A 54 -4.47 18.09 5.28
C LEU A 54 -4.30 16.80 4.49
N VAL A 55 -5.35 16.35 3.77
CA VAL A 55 -5.27 15.18 2.88
C VAL A 55 -5.45 15.61 1.43
N VAL A 56 -4.41 15.50 0.63
CA VAL A 56 -4.42 15.78 -0.80
C VAL A 56 -4.81 14.53 -1.57
N VAL A 57 -5.94 14.60 -2.26
CA VAL A 57 -6.47 13.47 -3.01
C VAL A 57 -6.10 13.58 -4.49
N GLY A 58 -5.92 12.43 -5.15
CA GLY A 58 -5.60 12.37 -6.56
C GLY A 58 -6.81 12.13 -7.45
N ALA A 59 -6.59 12.24 -8.75
CA ALA A 59 -7.51 11.89 -9.83
C ALA A 59 -7.03 10.62 -10.57
N PRO A 60 -7.89 9.96 -11.37
CA PRO A 60 -7.46 8.85 -12.23
C PRO A 60 -6.37 9.25 -13.21
N ASP A 61 -6.48 10.45 -13.76
CA ASP A 61 -5.49 11.05 -14.64
C ASP A 61 -4.43 11.80 -13.84
N LEU A 62 -3.21 11.83 -14.35
CA LEU A 62 -2.14 12.63 -13.75
C LEU A 62 -2.39 14.11 -14.03
N ILE A 63 -2.96 14.78 -13.06
CA ILE A 63 -3.14 16.23 -13.05
C ILE A 63 -2.07 16.82 -12.14
N LEU A 64 -1.44 17.90 -12.59
CA LEU A 64 -0.48 18.65 -11.78
C LEU A 64 -1.19 19.85 -11.11
N PRO A 65 -0.74 20.23 -9.91
CA PRO A 65 -1.33 21.37 -9.23
C PRO A 65 -1.02 22.67 -9.94
N LYS A 66 -1.94 23.61 -9.83
CA LYS A 66 -1.70 25.00 -10.16
C LYS A 66 -0.76 25.68 -9.15
N PRO A 67 -0.14 26.81 -9.49
CA PRO A 67 0.74 27.52 -8.57
C PRO A 67 0.11 27.87 -7.22
N GLY A 68 -1.18 28.24 -7.20
CA GLY A 68 -1.94 28.52 -5.98
C GLY A 68 -2.12 27.29 -5.09
N GLU A 69 -2.44 26.15 -5.67
CA GLU A 69 -2.57 24.88 -4.96
C GLU A 69 -1.24 24.43 -4.35
N SER A 70 -0.13 24.56 -5.12
CA SER A 70 1.21 24.24 -4.61
C SER A 70 1.63 25.18 -3.47
N ALA A 71 1.31 26.45 -3.56
CA ALA A 71 1.60 27.43 -2.50
C ALA A 71 0.82 27.11 -1.23
N PHE A 72 -0.48 26.80 -1.34
CA PHE A 72 -1.34 26.40 -0.23
C PHE A 72 -0.81 25.13 0.47
N ILE A 73 -0.49 24.08 -0.29
CA ILE A 73 0.05 22.82 0.26
C ILE A 73 1.36 23.07 1.00
N ARG A 74 2.23 23.92 0.47
CA ARG A 74 3.51 24.28 1.11
C ARG A 74 3.29 25.04 2.43
N ALA A 75 2.35 25.96 2.47
CA ALA A 75 1.99 26.68 3.68
C ALA A 75 1.38 25.74 4.74
N ALA A 76 0.51 24.81 4.30
CA ALA A 76 -0.10 23.81 5.18
C ALA A 76 0.91 22.91 5.88
N LEU A 77 2.07 22.60 5.26
CA LEU A 77 3.10 21.78 5.92
C LEU A 77 3.63 22.43 7.20
N GLY A 78 3.72 23.75 7.25
CA GLY A 78 4.15 24.49 8.45
C GLY A 78 3.05 24.70 9.49
N ALA A 79 1.80 24.62 9.07
CA ALA A 79 0.63 24.94 9.90
C ALA A 79 -0.11 23.70 10.41
N SER A 80 0.06 22.53 9.75
CA SER A 80 -0.64 21.30 10.07
C SER A 80 0.24 20.31 10.83
N ARG A 81 -0.34 19.51 11.71
CA ARG A 81 0.34 18.41 12.38
C ARG A 81 0.82 17.36 11.37
N ARG A 82 0.04 17.15 10.30
CA ARG A 82 0.41 16.25 9.18
C ARG A 82 -0.20 16.68 7.86
N VAL A 83 0.54 16.44 6.79
CA VAL A 83 0.07 16.58 5.41
C VAL A 83 0.14 15.19 4.76
N ALA A 84 -0.97 14.75 4.20
CA ALA A 84 -1.06 13.42 3.62
C ALA A 84 -1.47 13.46 2.15
N SER A 85 -1.14 12.41 1.41
CA SER A 85 -1.63 12.22 0.05
C SER A 85 -2.14 10.81 -0.21
N ILE A 86 -3.12 10.71 -1.09
CA ILE A 86 -3.66 9.44 -1.58
C ILE A 86 -3.48 9.39 -3.09
N CYS A 87 -2.90 8.29 -3.58
CA CYS A 87 -2.74 8.02 -5.01
C CYS A 87 -1.90 9.12 -5.70
N THR A 88 -2.42 9.67 -6.81
CA THR A 88 -1.78 10.76 -7.57
C THR A 88 -1.69 12.09 -6.81
N GLY A 89 -2.35 12.22 -5.67
CA GLY A 89 -2.16 13.36 -4.75
C GLY A 89 -0.71 13.57 -4.31
N ALA A 90 0.12 12.51 -4.34
CA ALA A 90 1.55 12.61 -4.06
C ALA A 90 2.30 13.51 -5.07
N PHE A 91 1.82 13.63 -6.30
CA PHE A 91 2.41 14.56 -7.29
C PHE A 91 2.16 16.02 -6.92
N PHE A 92 1.02 16.32 -6.29
CA PHE A 92 0.76 17.65 -5.75
C PHE A 92 1.75 18.02 -4.64
N LEU A 93 2.06 17.06 -3.75
CA LEU A 93 3.06 17.24 -2.71
C LEU A 93 4.47 17.38 -3.29
N ALA A 94 4.76 16.65 -4.37
CA ALA A 94 6.04 16.72 -5.07
C ALA A 94 6.25 18.09 -5.74
N GLU A 95 5.24 18.59 -6.48
CA GLU A 95 5.28 19.92 -7.10
C GLU A 95 5.36 21.06 -6.08
N ALA A 96 4.75 20.87 -4.90
CA ALA A 96 4.92 21.80 -3.78
C ALA A 96 6.33 21.75 -3.16
N GLY A 97 7.17 20.78 -3.55
CA GLY A 97 8.54 20.61 -3.06
C GLY A 97 8.63 20.00 -1.65
N ILE A 98 7.51 19.58 -1.06
CA ILE A 98 7.50 19.09 0.33
C ILE A 98 7.95 17.64 0.46
N LEU A 99 8.12 16.93 -0.64
CA LEU A 99 8.68 15.56 -0.67
C LEU A 99 10.19 15.49 -0.90
N ASP A 100 10.86 16.60 -1.20
CA ASP A 100 12.31 16.63 -1.44
C ASP A 100 13.10 16.04 -0.25
N GLY A 101 13.94 15.04 -0.52
CA GLY A 101 14.73 14.33 0.49
C GLY A 101 13.95 13.32 1.33
N ARG A 102 12.62 13.23 1.19
CA ARG A 102 11.76 12.32 1.96
C ARG A 102 11.51 10.99 1.24
N ARG A 103 11.12 10.00 2.02
CA ARG A 103 10.53 8.77 1.51
C ARG A 103 9.08 9.03 1.14
N ALA A 104 8.66 8.55 -0.02
CA ALA A 104 7.27 8.70 -0.48
C ALA A 104 6.85 7.54 -1.36
N THR A 105 5.53 7.31 -1.44
CA THR A 105 4.92 6.39 -2.40
C THR A 105 3.76 7.07 -3.12
N THR A 106 3.37 6.49 -4.23
CA THR A 106 2.20 6.85 -5.01
C THR A 106 1.58 5.59 -5.60
N HIS A 107 0.59 5.71 -6.47
CA HIS A 107 0.05 4.56 -7.18
C HIS A 107 1.15 3.88 -8.01
N TRP A 108 1.25 2.56 -7.94
CA TRP A 108 2.34 1.77 -8.55
C TRP A 108 2.57 2.08 -10.03
N CYS A 109 1.50 2.28 -10.81
CA CYS A 109 1.61 2.55 -12.24
C CYS A 109 2.31 3.87 -12.57
N LEU A 110 2.35 4.82 -11.63
CA LEU A 110 2.97 6.13 -11.76
C LEU A 110 4.25 6.30 -10.92
N ALA A 111 4.64 5.29 -10.16
CA ALA A 111 5.82 5.37 -9.30
C ALA A 111 7.12 5.62 -10.08
N ARG A 112 7.28 4.97 -11.25
CA ARG A 112 8.43 5.20 -12.13
C ARG A 112 8.47 6.60 -12.71
N GLU A 113 7.31 7.14 -13.10
CA GLU A 113 7.20 8.52 -13.59
C GLU A 113 7.56 9.51 -12.47
N MET A 114 7.03 9.30 -11.27
CA MET A 114 7.37 10.12 -10.11
C MET A 114 8.87 10.14 -9.83
N LYS A 115 9.52 8.98 -9.86
CA LYS A 115 10.96 8.84 -9.65
C LYS A 115 11.79 9.56 -10.73
N ALA A 116 11.35 9.48 -11.99
CA ALA A 116 12.03 10.15 -13.08
C ALA A 116 11.87 11.67 -13.04
N ARG A 117 10.66 12.14 -12.68
CA ARG A 117 10.31 13.56 -12.67
C ARG A 117 10.86 14.31 -11.44
N TYR A 118 10.94 13.62 -10.28
CA TYR A 118 11.36 14.21 -9.01
C TYR A 118 12.53 13.44 -8.39
N PRO A 119 13.73 13.58 -8.93
CA PRO A 119 14.90 12.76 -8.54
C PRO A 119 15.37 12.96 -7.10
N LYS A 120 14.93 14.04 -6.42
CA LYS A 120 15.24 14.30 -5.02
C LYS A 120 14.38 13.48 -4.05
N ILE A 121 13.26 12.90 -4.53
CA ILE A 121 12.35 12.11 -3.71
C ILE A 121 12.84 10.67 -3.65
N ARG A 122 12.83 10.08 -2.47
CA ARG A 122 13.11 8.64 -2.29
C ARG A 122 11.84 7.84 -2.51
N VAL A 123 11.48 7.65 -3.79
CA VAL A 123 10.25 6.93 -4.17
C VAL A 123 10.42 5.45 -3.90
N GLU A 124 9.54 4.89 -3.06
CA GLU A 124 9.39 3.45 -2.82
C GLU A 124 8.18 2.94 -3.60
N GLU A 125 8.43 2.31 -4.73
CA GLU A 125 7.43 1.99 -5.77
C GLU A 125 6.33 1.04 -5.30
N ASP A 126 6.66 0.16 -4.34
CA ASP A 126 5.79 -0.93 -3.92
C ASP A 126 5.47 -0.86 -2.42
N ARG A 127 4.87 0.26 -1.99
CA ARG A 127 4.43 0.48 -0.61
C ARG A 127 2.96 0.88 -0.55
N ILE A 128 2.22 0.28 0.36
CA ILE A 128 0.81 0.66 0.62
C ILE A 128 0.75 2.11 1.06
N PHE A 129 1.51 2.47 2.09
CA PHE A 129 1.71 3.85 2.52
C PHE A 129 3.08 4.02 3.18
N ILE A 130 3.52 5.26 3.26
CA ILE A 130 4.77 5.66 3.93
C ILE A 130 4.47 6.82 4.86
N ILE A 131 5.03 6.73 6.08
CA ILE A 131 5.06 7.80 7.06
C ILE A 131 6.51 8.31 7.11
N ASP A 132 6.70 9.59 6.81
CA ASP A 132 7.99 10.27 6.92
C ASP A 132 7.81 11.58 7.68
N GLY A 133 7.92 11.51 9.00
CA GLY A 133 7.62 12.61 9.91
C GLY A 133 6.17 13.08 9.81
N SER A 134 5.98 14.35 9.50
CA SER A 134 4.65 14.94 9.30
C SER A 134 4.05 14.69 7.91
N VAL A 135 4.80 14.09 6.97
CA VAL A 135 4.33 13.84 5.62
C VAL A 135 4.02 12.36 5.42
N TRP A 136 2.78 12.07 5.03
CA TRP A 136 2.24 10.73 4.88
C TRP A 136 1.76 10.52 3.45
N THR A 137 2.20 9.48 2.77
CA THR A 137 1.80 9.21 1.38
C THR A 137 1.27 7.80 1.24
N SER A 138 0.20 7.59 0.49
CA SER A 138 -0.33 6.26 0.19
C SER A 138 -0.50 6.01 -1.31
N ALA A 139 -0.55 4.74 -1.64
CA ALA A 139 -0.85 4.23 -2.95
C ALA A 139 -2.31 4.51 -3.38
N GLY A 140 -2.91 3.61 -4.14
CA GLY A 140 -4.28 3.77 -4.64
C GLY A 140 -5.35 3.64 -3.56
N MET A 141 -6.59 3.79 -3.96
CA MET A 141 -7.84 3.91 -3.19
C MET A 141 -7.92 3.13 -1.87
N THR A 142 -7.78 1.81 -1.91
CA THR A 142 -7.85 0.96 -0.71
C THR A 142 -6.68 1.21 0.23
N ALA A 143 -5.51 1.58 -0.29
CA ALA A 143 -4.37 2.00 0.52
C ALA A 143 -4.64 3.32 1.27
N GLY A 144 -5.53 4.16 0.76
CA GLY A 144 -6.01 5.34 1.47
C GLY A 144 -6.81 4.99 2.72
N ILE A 145 -7.57 3.88 2.70
CA ILE A 145 -8.25 3.35 3.89
C ILE A 145 -7.22 2.88 4.91
N ASP A 146 -6.18 2.15 4.49
CA ASP A 146 -5.12 1.70 5.39
C ASP A 146 -4.37 2.88 6.02
N LEU A 147 -4.09 3.94 5.23
CA LEU A 147 -3.49 5.17 5.72
C LEU A 147 -4.39 5.87 6.75
N ALA A 148 -5.68 6.01 6.46
CA ALA A 148 -6.63 6.64 7.37
C ALA A 148 -6.79 5.83 8.68
N LEU A 149 -6.84 4.50 8.60
CA LEU A 149 -6.83 3.62 9.78
C LEU A 149 -5.53 3.78 10.59
N ALA A 150 -4.37 3.98 9.93
CA ALA A 150 -3.12 4.27 10.62
C ALA A 150 -3.15 5.64 11.33
N MET A 151 -3.84 6.65 10.75
CA MET A 151 -4.08 7.93 11.41
C MET A 151 -4.94 7.76 12.66
N VAL A 152 -6.05 7.02 12.55
CA VAL A 152 -6.94 6.74 13.69
C VAL A 152 -6.20 5.96 14.78
N GLU A 153 -5.38 4.98 14.42
CA GLU A 153 -4.56 4.24 15.39
C GLU A 153 -3.62 5.16 16.17
N LYS A 154 -2.98 6.10 15.47
CA LYS A 154 -2.06 7.05 16.11
C LYS A 154 -2.80 8.07 16.98
N ASP A 155 -4.02 8.46 16.62
CA ASP A 155 -4.80 9.48 17.31
C ASP A 155 -5.63 8.92 18.48
N HIS A 156 -6.17 7.71 18.33
CA HIS A 156 -7.16 7.12 19.25
C HIS A 156 -6.81 5.71 19.71
N GLY A 157 -5.67 5.16 19.27
CA GLY A 157 -5.19 3.85 19.67
C GLY A 157 -5.70 2.71 18.79
N ILE A 158 -5.04 1.56 18.94
CA ILE A 158 -5.21 0.38 18.08
C ILE A 158 -6.61 -0.24 18.19
N GLU A 159 -7.25 -0.17 19.37
CA GLU A 159 -8.56 -0.80 19.57
C GLU A 159 -9.66 -0.05 18.81
N VAL A 160 -9.61 1.28 18.79
CA VAL A 160 -10.52 2.10 17.98
C VAL A 160 -10.30 1.81 16.49
N ALA A 161 -9.06 1.82 16.02
CA ALA A 161 -8.75 1.50 14.62
C ALA A 161 -9.23 0.11 14.21
N ARG A 162 -9.13 -0.90 15.10
CA ARG A 162 -9.67 -2.24 14.86
C ARG A 162 -11.19 -2.29 14.80
N ALA A 163 -11.87 -1.53 15.67
CA ALA A 163 -13.33 -1.43 15.65
C ALA A 163 -13.79 -0.86 14.31
N ILE A 164 -13.16 0.25 13.86
CA ILE A 164 -13.48 0.88 12.57
C ILE A 164 -13.20 -0.07 11.40
N ALA A 165 -12.05 -0.77 11.40
CA ALA A 165 -11.74 -1.75 10.35
C ALA A 165 -12.81 -2.84 10.24
N ARG A 166 -13.33 -3.33 11.38
CA ARG A 166 -14.45 -4.30 11.40
C ARG A 166 -15.74 -3.71 10.84
N MET A 167 -16.10 -2.47 11.21
CA MET A 167 -17.30 -1.79 10.71
C MET A 167 -17.23 -1.57 9.20
N LEU A 168 -16.06 -1.27 8.67
CA LEU A 168 -15.82 -1.10 7.22
C LEU A 168 -15.64 -2.44 6.48
N VAL A 169 -15.74 -3.58 7.19
CA VAL A 169 -15.52 -4.92 6.63
C VAL A 169 -14.11 -5.04 5.97
N VAL A 170 -13.13 -4.29 6.50
CA VAL A 170 -11.73 -4.41 6.11
C VAL A 170 -11.16 -5.63 6.83
N TYR A 171 -11.06 -6.74 6.11
CA TYR A 171 -10.69 -8.04 6.67
C TYR A 171 -9.31 -8.06 7.32
N HIS A 172 -8.37 -7.30 6.76
CA HIS A 172 -7.03 -7.15 7.29
C HIS A 172 -6.48 -5.76 6.94
N ARG A 173 -6.09 -4.97 7.95
CA ARG A 173 -5.36 -3.72 7.72
C ARG A 173 -3.96 -4.06 7.22
N ARG A 174 -3.62 -3.58 6.05
CA ARG A 174 -2.29 -3.75 5.49
C ARG A 174 -1.31 -2.81 6.19
N ALA A 175 -0.13 -3.31 6.55
CA ALA A 175 0.95 -2.45 7.03
C ALA A 175 1.51 -1.60 5.87
N GLY A 176 1.99 -0.39 6.15
CA GLY A 176 2.55 0.51 5.14
C GLY A 176 3.66 -0.13 4.31
N GLY A 177 4.42 -1.01 4.95
CA GLY A 177 5.48 -1.76 4.30
C GLY A 177 5.06 -2.84 3.31
N GLN A 178 3.77 -3.19 3.19
CA GLN A 178 3.31 -4.23 2.26
C GLN A 178 3.33 -3.76 0.81
N SER A 179 3.39 -4.72 -0.11
CA SER A 179 3.29 -4.49 -1.55
C SER A 179 1.93 -3.94 -1.95
N GLN A 180 1.91 -2.95 -2.81
CA GLN A 180 0.69 -2.48 -3.48
C GLN A 180 0.11 -3.58 -4.35
N PHE A 181 0.99 -4.34 -4.99
CA PHE A 181 0.69 -5.52 -5.76
C PHE A 181 0.87 -6.75 -4.89
N SER A 182 -0.20 -7.46 -4.63
CA SER A 182 -0.08 -8.83 -4.19
C SER A 182 0.42 -9.64 -5.38
N ALA A 183 1.54 -10.35 -5.23
CA ALA A 183 1.95 -11.37 -6.21
C ALA A 183 0.81 -12.38 -6.46
N LEU A 184 -0.16 -12.44 -5.54
CA LEU A 184 -1.37 -13.25 -5.64
C LEU A 184 -2.37 -12.70 -6.66
N LEU A 185 -2.50 -11.37 -6.80
CA LEU A 185 -3.40 -10.75 -7.79
C LEU A 185 -2.84 -10.85 -9.22
N GLU A 186 -1.51 -10.88 -9.36
CA GLU A 186 -0.89 -11.16 -10.67
C GLU A 186 -1.07 -12.62 -11.12
N LEU A 187 -1.41 -13.51 -10.20
CA LEU A 187 -1.59 -14.94 -10.42
C LEU A 187 -3.08 -15.31 -10.47
N GLU A 188 -3.95 -14.47 -11.06
CA GLU A 188 -5.33 -14.84 -11.36
C GLU A 188 -5.39 -15.57 -12.71
N PRO A 189 -5.24 -16.92 -12.73
CA PRO A 189 -5.33 -17.69 -13.96
C PRO A 189 -6.77 -17.73 -14.43
N LYS A 190 -6.93 -17.85 -15.74
CA LYS A 190 -8.26 -17.99 -16.38
C LYS A 190 -8.85 -19.39 -16.23
N SER A 191 -8.05 -20.37 -15.84
CA SER A 191 -8.49 -21.77 -15.70
C SER A 191 -8.47 -22.24 -14.25
N ASP A 192 -9.50 -22.98 -13.86
CA ASP A 192 -9.62 -23.61 -12.55
C ASP A 192 -8.44 -24.56 -12.22
N ARG A 193 -7.81 -25.14 -13.25
CA ARG A 193 -6.68 -26.07 -13.08
C ARG A 193 -5.45 -25.33 -12.58
N ILE A 194 -5.11 -24.20 -13.17
CA ILE A 194 -3.97 -23.40 -12.72
C ILE A 194 -4.27 -22.77 -11.37
N GLN A 195 -5.53 -22.36 -11.13
CA GLN A 195 -5.97 -21.88 -9.83
C GLN A 195 -5.77 -22.92 -8.73
N LYS A 196 -6.16 -24.18 -8.95
CA LYS A 196 -5.93 -25.30 -7.99
C LYS A 196 -4.45 -25.48 -7.67
N ALA A 197 -3.57 -25.40 -8.67
CA ALA A 197 -2.12 -25.51 -8.41
C ALA A 197 -1.60 -24.33 -7.57
N LEU A 198 -2.12 -23.13 -7.78
CA LEU A 198 -1.76 -21.96 -6.95
C LEU A 198 -2.28 -22.09 -5.52
N ASP A 199 -3.49 -22.58 -5.33
CA ASP A 199 -4.06 -22.80 -4.00
C ASP A 199 -3.32 -23.90 -3.26
N PHE A 200 -2.92 -24.97 -3.96
CA PHE A 200 -2.04 -25.99 -3.43
C PHE A 200 -0.68 -25.40 -3.01
N ALA A 201 -0.06 -24.58 -3.86
CA ALA A 201 1.21 -23.93 -3.54
C ALA A 201 1.09 -23.02 -2.30
N ARG A 202 0.01 -22.23 -2.20
CA ARG A 202 -0.25 -21.37 -1.04
C ARG A 202 -0.38 -22.14 0.27
N SER A 203 -1.07 -23.28 0.22
CA SER A 203 -1.31 -24.12 1.39
C SER A 203 -0.08 -24.93 1.81
N ASN A 204 0.93 -25.04 0.94
CA ASN A 204 2.08 -25.93 1.14
C ASN A 204 3.44 -25.22 0.95
N LEU A 205 3.54 -23.92 1.27
CA LEU A 205 4.74 -23.10 1.02
C LEU A 205 6.03 -23.70 1.61
N LYS A 206 5.93 -24.40 2.73
CA LYS A 206 7.05 -25.06 3.40
C LYS A 206 7.57 -26.26 2.62
N SER A 207 6.73 -26.90 1.81
CA SER A 207 7.09 -28.08 0.99
C SER A 207 7.97 -27.69 -0.21
N GLN A 208 8.53 -28.68 -0.89
CA GLN A 208 9.47 -28.42 -1.99
C GLN A 208 8.83 -27.70 -3.18
N LEU A 209 7.55 -27.99 -3.46
CA LEU A 209 6.74 -27.39 -4.53
C LEU A 209 7.41 -27.51 -5.90
N SER A 210 7.74 -28.74 -6.26
CA SER A 210 8.29 -29.04 -7.58
C SER A 210 7.25 -28.81 -8.69
N VAL A 211 7.72 -28.70 -9.94
CA VAL A 211 6.81 -28.57 -11.09
C VAL A 211 5.90 -29.80 -11.22
N GLU A 212 6.40 -30.97 -10.84
CA GLU A 212 5.67 -32.25 -10.85
C GLU A 212 4.50 -32.19 -9.86
N GLU A 213 4.72 -31.77 -8.61
CA GLU A 213 3.67 -31.63 -7.58
C GLU A 213 2.60 -30.63 -7.97
N LEU A 214 3.01 -29.49 -8.52
CA LEU A 214 2.08 -28.47 -9.00
C LEU A 214 1.27 -28.93 -10.21
N ALA A 215 1.90 -29.70 -11.12
CA ALA A 215 1.24 -30.26 -12.28
C ALA A 215 0.22 -31.33 -11.89
N GLU A 216 0.55 -32.18 -10.89
CA GLU A 216 -0.37 -33.14 -10.30
C GLU A 216 -1.60 -32.46 -9.70
N ALA A 217 -1.41 -31.39 -8.91
CA ALA A 217 -2.51 -30.59 -8.35
C ALA A 217 -3.40 -29.96 -9.44
N ALA A 218 -2.85 -29.65 -10.61
CA ALA A 218 -3.57 -29.14 -11.77
C ALA A 218 -4.19 -30.25 -12.65
N HIS A 219 -3.93 -31.54 -12.37
CA HIS A 219 -4.28 -32.67 -13.25
C HIS A 219 -3.74 -32.51 -14.68
N LEU A 220 -2.48 -32.12 -14.79
CA LEU A 220 -1.75 -31.92 -16.06
C LEU A 220 -0.40 -32.64 -16.02
N SER A 221 0.14 -32.94 -17.21
CA SER A 221 1.56 -33.33 -17.27
C SER A 221 2.47 -32.14 -16.99
N PRO A 222 3.69 -32.31 -16.45
CA PRO A 222 4.60 -31.19 -16.14
C PRO A 222 4.84 -30.21 -17.30
N ARG A 223 4.92 -30.76 -18.53
CA ARG A 223 5.11 -29.98 -19.74
C ARG A 223 3.86 -29.14 -20.10
N GLN A 224 2.67 -29.74 -20.01
CA GLN A 224 1.40 -29.03 -20.24
C GLN A 224 1.18 -27.96 -19.18
N PHE A 225 1.41 -28.30 -17.91
CA PHE A 225 1.31 -27.39 -16.80
C PHE A 225 2.21 -26.16 -16.99
N SER A 226 3.51 -26.36 -17.19
CA SER A 226 4.46 -25.26 -17.35
C SER A 226 4.09 -24.31 -18.50
N ARG A 227 3.59 -24.86 -19.62
CA ARG A 227 3.13 -24.07 -20.78
C ARG A 227 1.86 -23.29 -20.46
N ALA A 228 0.83 -23.96 -19.89
CA ALA A 228 -0.44 -23.33 -19.52
C ALA A 228 -0.22 -22.25 -18.43
N PHE A 229 0.54 -22.61 -17.39
CA PHE A 229 0.87 -21.70 -16.29
C PHE A 229 1.50 -20.41 -16.81
N ARG A 230 2.53 -20.53 -17.67
CA ARG A 230 3.19 -19.35 -18.26
C ARG A 230 2.29 -18.54 -19.19
N ALA A 231 1.43 -19.21 -19.93
CA ALA A 231 0.48 -18.53 -20.84
C ALA A 231 -0.58 -17.73 -20.05
N GLU A 232 -1.00 -18.23 -18.90
CA GLU A 232 -2.06 -17.62 -18.08
C GLU A 232 -1.54 -16.58 -17.08
N THR A 233 -0.35 -16.84 -16.48
CA THR A 233 0.21 -15.99 -15.40
C THR A 233 1.37 -15.09 -15.86
N GLY A 234 1.87 -15.25 -17.06
CA GLY A 234 3.03 -14.51 -17.58
C GLY A 234 4.39 -14.93 -17.02
N GLN A 235 4.44 -15.83 -16.04
CA GLN A 235 5.69 -16.22 -15.36
C GLN A 235 5.84 -17.75 -15.24
N SER A 236 7.04 -18.20 -14.87
CA SER A 236 7.26 -19.63 -14.62
C SER A 236 6.70 -20.08 -13.28
N PRO A 237 6.31 -21.38 -13.12
CA PRO A 237 5.86 -21.91 -11.83
C PRO A 237 6.85 -21.68 -10.69
N ALA A 238 8.14 -21.89 -10.93
CA ALA A 238 9.19 -21.65 -9.94
C ALA A 238 9.26 -20.18 -9.49
N LYS A 239 9.07 -19.23 -10.43
CA LYS A 239 9.05 -17.79 -10.10
C LYS A 239 7.82 -17.43 -9.28
N ALA A 240 6.67 -17.99 -9.63
CA ALA A 240 5.44 -17.80 -8.87
C ALA A 240 5.58 -18.32 -7.42
N VAL A 241 6.13 -19.51 -7.23
CA VAL A 241 6.42 -20.08 -5.89
C VAL A 241 7.39 -19.19 -5.12
N GLU A 242 8.48 -18.69 -5.76
CA GLU A 242 9.41 -17.75 -5.12
C GLU A 242 8.67 -16.47 -4.64
N ASN A 243 7.79 -15.92 -5.48
CA ASN A 243 7.02 -14.72 -5.14
C ASN A 243 6.03 -14.98 -3.98
N LEU A 244 5.33 -16.11 -3.97
CA LEU A 244 4.45 -16.50 -2.86
C LEU A 244 5.22 -16.66 -1.54
N ARG A 245 6.39 -17.29 -1.57
CA ARG A 245 7.27 -17.43 -0.40
C ARG A 245 7.79 -16.08 0.08
N LEU A 246 8.18 -15.18 -0.83
CA LEU A 246 8.62 -13.83 -0.51
C LEU A 246 7.53 -13.04 0.20
N GLU A 247 6.30 -13.12 -0.28
CA GLU A 247 5.17 -12.43 0.34
C GLU A 247 4.87 -12.96 1.74
N ALA A 248 4.82 -14.29 1.89
CA ALA A 248 4.62 -14.93 3.20
C ALA A 248 5.74 -14.58 4.19
N ALA A 249 7.00 -14.65 3.75
CA ALA A 249 8.15 -14.30 4.58
C ALA A 249 8.13 -12.83 5.00
N ARG A 250 7.77 -11.94 4.08
CA ARG A 250 7.63 -10.51 4.37
C ARG A 250 6.55 -10.25 5.43
N LEU A 251 5.36 -10.84 5.28
CA LEU A 251 4.28 -10.74 6.27
C LEU A 251 4.73 -11.21 7.65
N MET A 252 5.40 -12.36 7.71
CA MET A 252 5.95 -12.87 8.98
C MET A 252 7.00 -11.93 9.58
N MET A 253 7.88 -11.34 8.77
CA MET A 253 8.88 -10.38 9.22
C MET A 253 8.25 -9.08 9.77
N GLU A 254 7.17 -8.62 9.18
CA GLU A 254 6.45 -7.42 9.59
C GLU A 254 5.58 -7.66 10.83
N GLN A 255 4.92 -8.82 10.94
CA GLN A 255 3.90 -9.08 11.95
C GLN A 255 4.39 -9.84 13.19
N SER A 256 5.52 -10.54 13.09
CA SER A 256 6.01 -11.41 14.15
C SER A 256 7.41 -11.06 14.63
N ARG A 257 7.81 -11.68 15.77
CA ARG A 257 9.17 -11.61 16.32
C ARG A 257 9.99 -12.87 16.06
N HIS A 258 9.52 -13.76 15.18
CA HIS A 258 10.24 -14.98 14.83
C HIS A 258 11.66 -14.69 14.34
N SER A 259 12.61 -15.57 14.62
CA SER A 259 13.97 -15.44 14.07
C SER A 259 13.93 -15.54 12.54
N ILE A 260 14.96 -15.02 11.88
CA ILE A 260 15.06 -15.07 10.42
C ILE A 260 15.11 -16.52 9.91
N ASP A 261 15.76 -17.39 10.69
CA ASP A 261 15.84 -18.82 10.34
C ASP A 261 14.48 -19.49 10.41
N VAL A 262 13.66 -19.18 11.43
CA VAL A 262 12.27 -19.66 11.54
C VAL A 262 11.43 -19.15 10.38
N VAL A 263 11.55 -17.87 10.01
CA VAL A 263 10.80 -17.33 8.88
C VAL A 263 11.21 -18.03 7.57
N ALA A 264 12.51 -18.26 7.35
CA ALA A 264 12.99 -18.94 6.16
C ALA A 264 12.44 -20.38 6.08
N ASP A 265 12.47 -21.13 7.19
CA ASP A 265 11.94 -22.49 7.28
C ASP A 265 10.42 -22.52 7.03
N GLU A 266 9.65 -21.71 7.77
CA GLU A 266 8.18 -21.70 7.70
C GLU A 266 7.65 -21.24 6.33
N THR A 267 8.43 -20.47 5.58
CA THR A 267 8.05 -20.00 4.25
C THR A 267 8.72 -20.77 3.10
N GLY A 268 9.40 -21.86 3.40
CA GLY A 268 9.97 -22.79 2.42
C GLY A 268 11.21 -22.29 1.70
N PHE A 269 11.89 -21.25 2.23
CA PHE A 269 13.26 -20.97 1.86
C PHE A 269 14.17 -21.93 2.61
N ALA A 270 14.83 -22.82 1.92
CA ALA A 270 15.68 -23.85 2.53
C ALA A 270 16.68 -23.31 3.57
N ASP A 271 17.11 -22.06 3.40
CA ASP A 271 18.00 -21.35 4.32
C ASP A 271 17.81 -19.82 4.25
N ARG A 272 18.34 -19.14 5.28
CA ARG A 272 18.28 -17.67 5.39
C ARG A 272 19.00 -16.93 4.25
N GLU A 273 20.04 -17.51 3.68
CA GLU A 273 20.82 -16.86 2.62
C GLU A 273 20.07 -16.89 1.28
N ARG A 274 19.36 -17.99 0.98
CA ARG A 274 18.43 -18.05 -0.16
C ARG A 274 17.33 -17.02 -0.02
N MET A 275 16.71 -16.93 1.16
CA MET A 275 15.70 -15.91 1.46
C MET A 275 16.29 -14.50 1.30
N ARG A 276 17.50 -14.23 1.85
CA ARG A 276 18.16 -12.94 1.74
C ARG A 276 18.40 -12.52 0.28
N ARG A 277 18.90 -13.44 -0.55
CA ARG A 277 19.11 -13.18 -1.98
C ARG A 277 17.80 -12.90 -2.71
N ALA A 278 16.75 -13.64 -2.41
CA ALA A 278 15.44 -13.44 -3.00
C ALA A 278 14.87 -12.05 -2.59
N PHE A 279 15.00 -11.67 -1.32
CA PHE A 279 14.60 -10.34 -0.82
C PHE A 279 15.36 -9.20 -1.50
N LEU A 280 16.66 -9.32 -1.66
CA LEU A 280 17.47 -8.32 -2.37
C LEU A 280 17.04 -8.16 -3.83
N ARG A 281 16.73 -9.28 -4.53
CA ARG A 281 16.23 -9.22 -5.91
C ARG A 281 14.84 -8.59 -6.01
N ALA A 282 13.95 -8.93 -5.08
CA ALA A 282 12.55 -8.50 -5.13
C ALA A 282 12.31 -7.10 -4.55
N PHE A 283 12.98 -6.77 -3.44
CA PHE A 283 12.71 -5.57 -2.64
C PHE A 283 13.92 -4.62 -2.54
N GLY A 284 15.05 -4.95 -3.13
CA GLY A 284 16.28 -4.13 -3.07
C GLY A 284 16.91 -4.05 -1.67
N GLN A 285 16.37 -4.77 -0.69
CA GLN A 285 16.84 -4.72 0.70
C GLN A 285 16.72 -6.09 1.40
N PRO A 286 17.57 -6.38 2.40
CA PRO A 286 17.55 -7.66 3.11
C PRO A 286 16.36 -7.76 4.09
N PRO A 287 15.95 -9.00 4.50
CA PRO A 287 14.84 -9.22 5.42
C PRO A 287 14.94 -8.42 6.72
N GLN A 288 16.14 -8.27 7.30
CA GLN A 288 16.37 -7.50 8.53
C GLN A 288 15.99 -6.03 8.40
N ALA A 289 16.25 -5.42 7.22
CA ALA A 289 15.90 -4.03 6.98
C ALA A 289 14.38 -3.84 6.94
N ILE A 290 13.66 -4.79 6.33
CA ILE A 290 12.18 -4.77 6.30
C ILE A 290 11.63 -4.86 7.73
N ARG A 291 12.12 -5.78 8.55
CA ARG A 291 11.72 -5.90 9.96
C ARG A 291 11.98 -4.62 10.74
N ARG A 292 13.19 -4.04 10.61
CA ARG A 292 13.56 -2.81 11.31
C ARG A 292 12.65 -1.65 10.91
N ASN A 293 12.34 -1.52 9.62
CA ASN A 293 11.45 -0.47 9.14
C ASN A 293 10.03 -0.64 9.71
N ALA A 294 9.49 -1.86 9.73
CA ALA A 294 8.19 -2.17 10.32
C ALA A 294 8.15 -1.92 11.85
N GLN A 295 9.26 -2.15 12.55
CA GLN A 295 9.37 -1.83 13.98
C GLN A 295 9.42 -0.33 14.24
N LEU A 296 10.16 0.43 13.43
CA LEU A 296 10.20 1.90 13.53
C LEU A 296 8.82 2.52 13.26
N GLU A 297 8.10 2.02 12.25
CA GLU A 297 6.74 2.47 11.93
C GLU A 297 5.74 2.20 13.09
N ARG A 298 5.98 1.18 13.92
CA ARG A 298 5.16 0.88 15.10
C ARG A 298 5.49 1.74 16.32
N GLN A 299 6.70 2.28 16.39
CA GLN A 299 7.18 3.10 17.53
C GLN A 299 6.94 4.60 17.30
N MET A 300 6.72 5.02 16.08
CA MET A 300 6.39 6.39 15.68
C MET A 300 4.89 6.64 15.74
#